data_95ac7b4cef55c7b7bd5ab7d7c71a158a
#
_entry.id   95ac7b4cef55c7b7bd5ab7d7c71a158a
#
_cell.length_a   1.000
_cell.length_b   1.000
_cell.length_c   1.000
_cell.angle_alpha   90.00
_cell.angle_beta   90.00
_cell.angle_gamma   90.00
#
_symmetry.space_group_name_H-M   'P 1'
#
loop_
_entity.id
_entity.type
_entity.pdbx_description
1 polymer ?
#
loop_
_entity_poly.entity_id
_entity_poly.type
_entity_poly.pdbx_seq_one_letter_code
_entity_poly.pdbx_strand_id
1 'polypeptide(L)'
;MNWFNRYPDLTSWLLRLIVGLTFACQGGQSLSAEEYKDFGKDRLNSSPRHGEWVDIKSGDRTIKAFVVYPERKDKAPAVLVIQEIFGLTDWLRSMCDELAENGVIAIAPDFLNGQKFEDADGASKAISAVTQEQVKTVLDATADYALKIPACNGTLAVCGFCRGGGWAFMYANANSKLKAAYSFYGAPPESPEQVVNIRCPVYGFYGENDERVNASIPKAEELMKAAGKKYEPVIYKGAGHGFMRSGEPANPNMREGDKKARDEAWARWKKLLKQL
;
A
#
# COMPACT_ATOMS: atom_id res chain seq x y z
N MET A 1 -39.02 -65.17 -17.91
CA MET A 1 -38.98 -64.03 -18.84
C MET A 1 -38.29 -62.88 -18.16
N ASN A 2 -37.02 -62.73 -18.48
CA ASN A 2 -36.13 -61.81 -17.81
C ASN A 2 -36.29 -60.36 -18.37
N TRP A 3 -36.61 -59.45 -17.50
CA TRP A 3 -36.86 -58.02 -17.79
C TRP A 3 -35.66 -57.10 -17.48
N PHE A 4 -34.42 -57.62 -17.54
CA PHE A 4 -33.19 -56.88 -17.14
C PHE A 4 -32.18 -56.68 -18.27
N ASN A 5 -32.62 -56.33 -19.48
CA ASN A 5 -31.64 -56.06 -20.52
C ASN A 5 -32.08 -54.92 -21.46
N ARG A 6 -32.27 -53.72 -20.93
CA ARG A 6 -32.58 -52.54 -21.77
C ARG A 6 -32.14 -51.20 -21.22
N TYR A 7 -31.01 -51.13 -20.56
CA TYR A 7 -30.35 -49.83 -20.37
C TYR A 7 -28.84 -50.01 -20.31
N PRO A 8 -28.09 -49.60 -21.35
CA PRO A 8 -26.64 -49.50 -21.27
C PRO A 8 -26.26 -48.23 -20.50
N ASP A 9 -25.50 -48.47 -19.46
CA ASP A 9 -24.47 -47.62 -18.89
C ASP A 9 -24.74 -46.11 -18.77
N LEU A 10 -25.45 -45.70 -17.73
CA LEU A 10 -25.54 -44.33 -17.25
C LEU A 10 -24.36 -43.94 -16.32
N THR A 11 -23.42 -44.86 -16.07
CA THR A 11 -22.26 -44.59 -15.19
C THR A 11 -21.06 -43.96 -15.88
N SER A 12 -21.02 -43.93 -17.22
CA SER A 12 -19.89 -43.33 -17.94
C SER A 12 -20.04 -41.84 -18.22
N TRP A 13 -21.20 -41.24 -18.00
CA TRP A 13 -21.46 -39.82 -18.23
C TRP A 13 -21.26 -38.97 -16.98
N LEU A 14 -21.32 -39.53 -15.78
CA LEU A 14 -21.06 -38.82 -14.53
C LEU A 14 -19.57 -38.69 -14.18
N LEU A 15 -18.70 -39.50 -14.77
CA LEU A 15 -17.25 -39.40 -14.58
C LEU A 15 -16.55 -38.44 -15.58
N ARG A 16 -17.26 -37.92 -16.59
CA ARG A 16 -16.72 -36.96 -17.56
C ARG A 16 -17.14 -35.50 -17.28
N LEU A 17 -17.96 -35.24 -16.27
CA LEU A 17 -18.40 -33.90 -15.87
C LEU A 17 -17.69 -33.38 -14.61
N ILE A 18 -16.77 -34.14 -14.01
CA ILE A 18 -15.95 -33.71 -12.84
C ILE A 18 -14.53 -33.32 -13.24
N VAL A 19 -14.14 -33.43 -14.50
CA VAL A 19 -12.79 -33.05 -15.00
C VAL A 19 -12.82 -31.77 -15.84
N GLY A 20 -13.85 -30.94 -15.72
CA GLY A 20 -14.01 -29.74 -16.52
C GLY A 20 -14.23 -28.42 -15.76
N LEU A 21 -14.04 -28.39 -14.44
CA LEU A 21 -14.12 -27.16 -13.63
C LEU A 21 -12.87 -27.00 -12.73
N THR A 22 -11.70 -27.19 -13.31
CA THR A 22 -10.55 -26.44 -12.86
C THR A 22 -10.81 -25.02 -13.36
N PHE A 23 -11.35 -24.18 -12.49
CA PHE A 23 -11.25 -22.75 -12.62
C PHE A 23 -9.76 -22.44 -12.81
N ALA A 24 -9.38 -22.22 -14.07
CA ALA A 24 -8.17 -21.51 -14.37
C ALA A 24 -8.38 -20.11 -13.78
N CYS A 25 -7.87 -19.87 -12.57
CA CYS A 25 -7.49 -18.56 -12.12
C CYS A 25 -6.38 -18.07 -13.07
N GLN A 26 -6.78 -17.60 -14.25
CA GLN A 26 -5.91 -16.85 -15.10
C GLN A 26 -5.73 -15.48 -14.44
N GLY A 27 -4.48 -15.17 -14.05
CA GLY A 27 -4.03 -13.82 -13.92
C GLY A 27 -3.50 -13.34 -12.59
N GLY A 28 -3.24 -14.18 -11.60
CA GLY A 28 -2.30 -13.84 -10.55
C GLY A 28 -0.92 -14.41 -10.93
N GLN A 29 -0.13 -13.70 -11.74
CA GLN A 29 1.29 -14.01 -11.81
C GLN A 29 1.84 -13.79 -10.40
N SER A 30 2.16 -14.88 -9.69
CA SER A 30 3.02 -14.80 -8.52
C SER A 30 4.33 -14.19 -9.00
N LEU A 31 4.64 -13.00 -8.50
CA LEU A 31 5.91 -12.36 -8.81
C LEU A 31 7.03 -13.31 -8.35
N SER A 32 7.99 -13.57 -9.21
CA SER A 32 9.16 -14.38 -8.85
C SER A 32 10.02 -13.63 -7.83
N ALA A 33 10.83 -14.34 -7.04
CA ALA A 33 11.78 -13.73 -6.11
C ALA A 33 12.73 -12.72 -6.81
N GLU A 34 12.98 -12.87 -8.11
CA GLU A 34 13.74 -11.91 -8.93
C GLU A 34 13.01 -10.60 -9.18
N GLU A 35 11.67 -10.61 -9.23
CA GLU A 35 10.87 -9.41 -9.41
C GLU A 35 10.79 -8.53 -8.15
N TYR A 36 11.27 -9.04 -7.00
CA TYR A 36 11.37 -8.33 -5.73
C TYR A 36 12.79 -7.85 -5.41
N LYS A 37 13.62 -7.62 -6.42
CA LYS A 37 14.92 -6.97 -6.19
C LYS A 37 14.70 -5.64 -5.48
N ASP A 38 15.42 -5.48 -4.39
CA ASP A 38 15.36 -4.29 -3.56
C ASP A 38 16.27 -3.21 -4.15
N PHE A 39 15.68 -2.32 -4.95
CA PHE A 39 16.40 -1.29 -5.71
C PHE A 39 16.77 -0.05 -4.88
N GLY A 40 16.29 0.04 -3.65
CA GLY A 40 16.43 1.24 -2.83
C GLY A 40 17.81 1.42 -2.20
N LYS A 41 18.65 0.39 -2.19
CA LYS A 41 19.90 0.37 -1.42
C LYS A 41 20.90 1.44 -1.84
N ASP A 42 21.09 1.64 -3.14
CA ASP A 42 22.07 2.60 -3.64
C ASP A 42 21.66 4.03 -3.30
N ARG A 43 20.35 4.33 -3.40
CA ARG A 43 19.82 5.63 -2.97
C ARG A 43 20.06 5.87 -1.47
N LEU A 44 19.75 4.88 -0.64
CA LEU A 44 19.95 4.98 0.82
C LEU A 44 21.42 5.19 1.18
N ASN A 45 22.35 4.53 0.48
CA ASN A 45 23.79 4.65 0.73
C ASN A 45 24.36 6.02 0.28
N SER A 46 23.77 6.64 -0.73
CA SER A 46 24.23 7.92 -1.31
C SER A 46 23.44 9.13 -0.83
N SER A 47 22.37 8.93 -0.09
CA SER A 47 21.53 10.04 0.39
C SER A 47 22.30 10.93 1.37
N PRO A 48 22.23 12.28 1.21
CA PRO A 48 22.78 13.22 2.18
C PRO A 48 21.90 13.39 3.42
N ARG A 49 20.64 12.89 3.37
CA ARG A 49 19.63 13.07 4.42
C ARG A 49 19.87 12.13 5.59
N HIS A 50 19.58 12.62 6.80
CA HIS A 50 19.63 11.80 7.98
C HIS A 50 18.45 10.81 8.02
N GLY A 51 18.78 9.52 8.01
CA GLY A 51 17.83 8.42 8.19
C GLY A 51 18.25 7.54 9.35
N GLU A 52 17.31 7.19 10.24
CA GLU A 52 17.59 6.39 11.42
C GLU A 52 16.47 5.39 11.75
N TRP A 53 16.86 4.32 12.45
CA TRP A 53 15.90 3.42 13.06
C TRP A 53 15.56 3.90 14.48
N VAL A 54 14.27 3.91 14.80
CA VAL A 54 13.76 4.29 16.11
C VAL A 54 12.90 3.20 16.71
N ASP A 55 12.89 3.11 18.02
CA ASP A 55 12.03 2.21 18.80
C ASP A 55 10.89 3.03 19.43
N ILE A 56 9.66 2.77 18.97
CA ILE A 56 8.46 3.44 19.45
C ILE A 56 7.77 2.55 20.48
N LYS A 57 7.56 3.06 21.69
CA LYS A 57 6.84 2.33 22.73
C LYS A 57 5.34 2.45 22.54
N SER A 58 4.64 1.30 22.63
CA SER A 58 3.17 1.20 22.56
C SER A 58 2.70 0.16 23.59
N GLY A 59 2.40 0.60 24.81
CA GLY A 59 2.24 -0.30 25.95
C GLY A 59 3.49 -1.15 26.17
N ASP A 60 3.31 -2.45 26.28
CA ASP A 60 4.40 -3.42 26.46
C ASP A 60 5.12 -3.79 25.14
N ARG A 61 4.67 -3.25 24.02
CA ARG A 61 5.28 -3.51 22.69
C ARG A 61 6.28 -2.42 22.32
N THR A 62 7.30 -2.83 21.56
CA THR A 62 8.21 -1.92 20.89
C THR A 62 8.03 -2.07 19.38
N ILE A 63 7.68 -0.97 18.72
CA ILE A 63 7.52 -0.89 17.27
C ILE A 63 8.80 -0.30 16.70
N LYS A 64 9.49 -1.05 15.84
CA LYS A 64 10.59 -0.48 15.06
C LYS A 64 10.04 0.38 13.94
N ALA A 65 10.63 1.55 13.74
CA ALA A 65 10.27 2.41 12.61
C ALA A 65 11.54 3.01 11.98
N PHE A 66 11.47 3.29 10.68
CA PHE A 66 12.51 4.01 9.97
C PHE A 66 12.06 5.45 9.74
N VAL A 67 12.88 6.40 10.13
CA VAL A 67 12.59 7.85 10.01
C VAL A 67 13.63 8.49 9.11
N VAL A 68 13.20 9.38 8.20
CA VAL A 68 14.09 10.22 7.41
C VAL A 68 13.66 11.68 7.55
N TYR A 69 14.65 12.54 7.77
CA TYR A 69 14.43 13.97 7.98
C TYR A 69 14.80 14.77 6.74
N PRO A 70 14.00 15.81 6.39
CA PRO A 70 14.32 16.71 5.30
C PRO A 70 15.48 17.65 5.67
N GLU A 71 16.32 17.97 4.69
CA GLU A 71 17.37 18.98 4.81
C GLU A 71 16.76 20.40 4.76
N ARG A 72 16.24 20.88 5.89
CA ARG A 72 15.62 22.21 6.01
C ARG A 72 15.77 22.80 7.42
N LYS A 73 15.74 24.13 7.50
CA LYS A 73 15.83 24.85 8.79
C LYS A 73 14.50 24.92 9.54
N ASP A 74 13.40 25.03 8.78
CA ASP A 74 12.06 25.14 9.35
C ASP A 74 11.47 23.78 9.69
N LYS A 75 10.52 23.76 10.63
CA LYS A 75 9.76 22.57 10.97
C LYS A 75 8.98 22.04 9.76
N ALA A 76 8.89 20.74 9.64
CA ALA A 76 8.28 20.03 8.52
C ALA A 76 7.02 19.28 8.93
N PRO A 77 6.06 19.04 8.01
CA PRO A 77 4.98 18.08 8.23
C PRO A 77 5.54 16.65 8.30
N ALA A 78 4.86 15.77 9.03
CA ALA A 78 5.19 14.37 9.09
C ALA A 78 4.23 13.54 8.22
N VAL A 79 4.78 12.54 7.52
CA VAL A 79 4.03 11.57 6.72
C VAL A 79 4.32 10.17 7.25
N LEU A 80 3.28 9.47 7.72
CA LEU A 80 3.36 8.05 8.03
C LEU A 80 3.38 7.25 6.72
N VAL A 81 4.34 6.35 6.58
CA VAL A 81 4.53 5.57 5.35
C VAL A 81 4.24 4.11 5.62
N ILE A 82 3.20 3.58 5.00
CA ILE A 82 2.75 2.21 5.22
C ILE A 82 3.24 1.31 4.10
N GLN A 83 3.92 0.25 4.49
CA GLN A 83 4.59 -0.73 3.63
C GLN A 83 3.66 -1.52 2.71
N GLU A 84 4.24 -2.09 1.66
CA GLU A 84 3.66 -3.18 0.88
C GLU A 84 3.67 -4.48 1.70
N ILE A 85 3.42 -5.63 1.06
CA ILE A 85 3.38 -6.94 1.74
C ILE A 85 4.75 -7.39 2.26
N PHE A 86 5.86 -6.86 1.75
CA PHE A 86 7.23 -7.33 2.06
C PHE A 86 7.90 -6.67 3.26
N GLY A 87 7.24 -5.78 3.97
CA GLY A 87 7.83 -5.08 5.11
C GLY A 87 8.62 -3.83 4.71
N LEU A 88 9.52 -3.40 5.58
CA LEU A 88 10.38 -2.24 5.36
C LEU A 88 11.59 -2.60 4.49
N THR A 89 11.32 -2.88 3.21
CA THR A 89 12.36 -3.12 2.20
C THR A 89 13.23 -1.88 1.98
N ASP A 90 14.40 -2.06 1.33
CA ASP A 90 15.25 -0.93 0.95
C ASP A 90 14.51 0.03 0.01
N TRP A 91 13.64 -0.49 -0.87
CA TRP A 91 12.77 0.35 -1.69
C TRP A 91 11.83 1.24 -0.85
N LEU A 92 11.14 0.70 0.15
CA LEU A 92 10.23 1.51 0.97
C LEU A 92 11.00 2.55 1.80
N ARG A 93 12.17 2.20 2.32
CA ARG A 93 13.05 3.13 3.02
C ARG A 93 13.58 4.23 2.08
N SER A 94 13.90 3.89 0.82
CA SER A 94 14.27 4.87 -0.20
C SER A 94 13.09 5.79 -0.57
N MET A 95 11.86 5.29 -0.52
CA MET A 95 10.66 6.11 -0.67
C MET A 95 10.51 7.12 0.47
N CYS A 96 10.87 6.74 1.71
CA CYS A 96 10.95 7.70 2.83
C CYS A 96 12.01 8.78 2.55
N ASP A 97 13.13 8.42 1.97
CA ASP A 97 14.17 9.37 1.56
C ASP A 97 13.69 10.32 0.45
N GLU A 98 12.97 9.80 -0.57
CA GLU A 98 12.36 10.65 -1.61
C GLU A 98 11.30 11.62 -1.04
N LEU A 99 10.52 11.18 -0.06
CA LEU A 99 9.60 12.05 0.66
C LEU A 99 10.33 13.16 1.42
N ALA A 100 11.40 12.81 2.12
CA ALA A 100 12.21 13.78 2.87
C ALA A 100 12.89 14.79 1.93
N GLU A 101 13.33 14.36 0.73
CA GLU A 101 13.79 15.26 -0.33
C GLU A 101 12.74 16.32 -0.71
N ASN A 102 11.46 15.97 -0.59
CA ASN A 102 10.33 16.86 -0.86
C ASN A 102 9.83 17.61 0.38
N GLY A 103 10.64 17.69 1.43
CA GLY A 103 10.46 18.60 2.56
C GLY A 103 9.56 18.09 3.68
N VAL A 104 9.29 16.79 3.78
CA VAL A 104 8.50 16.18 4.85
C VAL A 104 9.34 15.22 5.70
N ILE A 105 9.01 15.06 6.98
CA ILE A 105 9.53 13.98 7.81
C ILE A 105 8.79 12.72 7.41
N ALA A 106 9.49 11.72 6.91
CA ALA A 106 8.89 10.42 6.56
C ALA A 106 9.17 9.40 7.66
N ILE A 107 8.13 8.72 8.14
CA ILE A 107 8.26 7.70 9.18
C ILE A 107 7.50 6.43 8.79
N ALA A 108 8.20 5.31 8.71
CA ALA A 108 7.66 4.02 8.31
C ALA A 108 7.75 3.01 9.48
N PRO A 109 6.63 2.68 10.15
CA PRO A 109 6.63 1.62 11.16
C PRO A 109 6.69 0.24 10.51
N ASP A 110 7.37 -0.70 11.16
CA ASP A 110 7.46 -2.08 10.72
C ASP A 110 6.31 -2.93 11.30
N PHE A 111 5.39 -3.34 10.44
CA PHE A 111 4.26 -4.20 10.80
C PHE A 111 4.63 -5.69 10.89
N LEU A 112 5.79 -6.07 10.38
CA LEU A 112 6.23 -7.47 10.26
C LEU A 112 7.44 -7.82 11.14
N ASN A 113 7.84 -6.90 12.04
CA ASN A 113 8.92 -7.10 13.03
C ASN A 113 10.25 -7.59 12.40
N GLY A 114 10.65 -7.03 11.27
CA GLY A 114 11.88 -7.35 10.57
C GLY A 114 11.87 -8.70 9.84
N GLN A 115 10.71 -9.34 9.71
CA GLN A 115 10.62 -10.59 8.94
C GLN A 115 10.98 -10.34 7.47
N LYS A 116 11.72 -11.27 6.90
CA LYS A 116 12.07 -11.33 5.48
C LYS A 116 11.35 -12.49 4.83
N PHE A 117 10.96 -12.32 3.59
CA PHE A 117 10.19 -13.32 2.83
C PHE A 117 10.94 -13.65 1.54
N GLU A 118 10.97 -14.92 1.20
CA GLU A 118 11.58 -15.42 -0.04
C GLU A 118 10.64 -15.26 -1.22
N ASP A 119 9.31 -15.25 -0.97
CA ASP A 119 8.27 -15.17 -1.98
C ASP A 119 7.10 -14.28 -1.55
N ALA A 120 6.23 -14.00 -2.51
CA ALA A 120 5.04 -13.19 -2.33
C ALA A 120 3.96 -13.88 -1.48
N ASP A 121 3.87 -15.19 -1.54
CA ASP A 121 2.83 -15.96 -0.83
C ASP A 121 3.08 -15.93 0.68
N GLY A 122 4.33 -16.15 1.11
CA GLY A 122 4.74 -16.02 2.51
C GLY A 122 4.53 -14.60 3.04
N ALA A 123 4.94 -13.60 2.27
CA ALA A 123 4.74 -12.19 2.61
C ALA A 123 3.24 -11.83 2.71
N SER A 124 2.43 -12.27 1.74
CA SER A 124 0.99 -12.03 1.72
C SER A 124 0.27 -12.69 2.90
N LYS A 125 0.67 -13.90 3.26
CA LYS A 125 0.14 -14.61 4.42
C LYS A 125 0.47 -13.88 5.73
N ALA A 126 1.72 -13.46 5.90
CA ALA A 126 2.17 -12.75 7.10
C ALA A 126 1.44 -11.41 7.26
N ILE A 127 1.38 -10.59 6.21
CA ILE A 127 0.71 -9.29 6.28
C ILE A 127 -0.81 -9.42 6.46
N SER A 128 -1.42 -10.50 5.95
CA SER A 128 -2.85 -10.78 6.12
C SER A 128 -3.21 -11.22 7.54
N ALA A 129 -2.25 -11.70 8.30
CA ALA A 129 -2.43 -12.03 9.72
C ALA A 129 -2.45 -10.78 10.63
N VAL A 130 -1.99 -9.64 10.13
CA VAL A 130 -2.03 -8.37 10.89
C VAL A 130 -3.46 -7.83 10.88
N THR A 131 -4.07 -7.74 12.04
CA THR A 131 -5.45 -7.27 12.19
C THR A 131 -5.57 -5.75 12.03
N GLN A 132 -6.76 -5.25 11.69
CA GLN A 132 -7.01 -3.81 11.58
C GLN A 132 -6.75 -3.07 12.90
N GLU A 133 -7.06 -3.71 14.03
CA GLU A 133 -6.78 -3.17 15.37
C GLU A 133 -5.27 -3.02 15.61
N GLN A 134 -4.50 -4.04 15.25
CA GLN A 134 -3.03 -3.97 15.33
C GLN A 134 -2.48 -2.87 14.43
N VAL A 135 -2.97 -2.74 13.20
CA VAL A 135 -2.58 -1.66 12.28
C VAL A 135 -2.88 -0.29 12.90
N LYS A 136 -4.09 -0.11 13.43
CA LYS A 136 -4.48 1.14 14.10
C LYS A 136 -3.56 1.46 15.28
N THR A 137 -3.30 0.49 16.15
CA THR A 137 -2.44 0.64 17.34
C THR A 137 -1.03 1.07 16.94
N VAL A 138 -0.44 0.42 15.91
CA VAL A 138 0.89 0.77 15.40
C VAL A 138 0.91 2.18 14.82
N LEU A 139 -0.10 2.54 14.03
CA LEU A 139 -0.17 3.87 13.40
C LEU A 139 -0.45 4.97 14.42
N ASP A 140 -1.28 4.74 15.43
CA ASP A 140 -1.52 5.71 16.51
C ASP A 140 -0.22 6.00 17.28
N ALA A 141 0.50 4.95 17.70
CA ALA A 141 1.79 5.12 18.39
C ALA A 141 2.83 5.84 17.51
N THR A 142 2.85 5.52 16.21
CA THR A 142 3.74 6.18 15.25
C THR A 142 3.36 7.64 15.03
N ALA A 143 2.07 7.95 14.96
CA ALA A 143 1.57 9.33 14.85
C ALA A 143 1.93 10.17 16.08
N ASP A 144 1.72 9.61 17.27
CA ASP A 144 2.07 10.28 18.52
C ASP A 144 3.58 10.52 18.66
N TYR A 145 4.41 9.58 18.19
CA TYR A 145 5.85 9.75 18.11
C TYR A 145 6.23 10.85 17.11
N ALA A 146 5.69 10.79 15.88
CA ALA A 146 5.97 11.76 14.82
C ALA A 146 5.63 13.20 15.24
N LEU A 147 4.50 13.40 15.92
CA LEU A 147 4.08 14.72 16.40
C LEU A 147 4.95 15.26 17.56
N LYS A 148 5.69 14.39 18.25
CA LYS A 148 6.65 14.78 19.31
C LYS A 148 8.06 15.05 18.78
N ILE A 149 8.35 14.74 17.53
CA ILE A 149 9.64 15.07 16.90
C ILE A 149 9.82 16.61 16.92
N PRO A 150 10.91 17.14 17.49
CA PRO A 150 11.10 18.60 17.58
C PRO A 150 11.07 19.34 16.24
N ALA A 151 11.48 18.66 15.17
CA ALA A 151 11.45 19.15 13.80
C ALA A 151 10.05 19.08 13.15
N CYS A 152 9.06 18.45 13.79
CA CYS A 152 7.69 18.37 13.27
C CYS A 152 6.92 19.67 13.53
N ASN A 153 6.17 20.16 12.52
CA ASN A 153 5.33 21.35 12.62
C ASN A 153 3.92 21.08 13.19
N GLY A 154 3.63 19.84 13.61
CA GLY A 154 2.33 19.42 14.09
C GLY A 154 1.35 18.95 13.00
N THR A 155 1.73 19.03 11.73
CA THR A 155 0.92 18.52 10.60
C THR A 155 1.24 17.06 10.34
N LEU A 156 0.19 16.23 10.21
CA LEU A 156 0.31 14.80 9.99
C LEU A 156 -0.46 14.38 8.75
N ALA A 157 0.17 13.57 7.91
CA ALA A 157 -0.47 12.88 6.78
C ALA A 157 -0.08 11.39 6.80
N VAL A 158 -0.75 10.59 5.98
CA VAL A 158 -0.45 9.17 5.81
C VAL A 158 -0.38 8.82 4.34
N CYS A 159 0.56 7.97 3.97
CA CYS A 159 0.58 7.31 2.66
C CYS A 159 0.78 5.81 2.85
N GLY A 160 0.38 5.02 1.86
CA GLY A 160 0.61 3.60 1.87
C GLY A 160 0.54 2.99 0.49
N PHE A 161 1.19 1.85 0.34
CA PHE A 161 1.40 1.18 -0.93
C PHE A 161 0.79 -0.23 -0.89
N CYS A 162 0.10 -0.67 -1.93
CA CYS A 162 -0.53 -1.98 -2.02
C CYS A 162 -1.48 -2.22 -0.82
N ARG A 163 -1.23 -3.23 0.01
CA ARG A 163 -1.97 -3.45 1.26
C ARG A 163 -1.96 -2.20 2.14
N GLY A 164 -0.81 -1.54 2.23
CA GLY A 164 -0.65 -0.28 2.96
C GLY A 164 -1.49 0.87 2.42
N GLY A 165 -1.79 0.89 1.11
CA GLY A 165 -2.71 1.87 0.52
C GLY A 165 -4.14 1.73 1.05
N GLY A 166 -4.64 0.50 1.19
CA GLY A 166 -5.91 0.24 1.86
C GLY A 166 -5.88 0.61 3.35
N TRP A 167 -4.76 0.36 4.03
CA TRP A 167 -4.60 0.77 5.43
C TRP A 167 -4.49 2.28 5.61
N ALA A 168 -3.91 3.01 4.66
CA ALA A 168 -3.92 4.48 4.67
C ALA A 168 -5.36 5.02 4.57
N PHE A 169 -6.20 4.41 3.76
CA PHE A 169 -7.62 4.75 3.67
C PHE A 169 -8.37 4.44 4.97
N MET A 170 -8.16 3.23 5.52
CA MET A 170 -8.72 2.83 6.81
C MET A 170 -8.28 3.78 7.93
N TYR A 171 -7.00 4.17 7.96
CA TYR A 171 -6.49 5.07 8.99
C TYR A 171 -7.02 6.50 8.84
N ALA A 172 -7.33 6.96 7.63
CA ALA A 172 -8.03 8.23 7.42
C ALA A 172 -9.42 8.25 8.07
N ASN A 173 -10.11 7.09 8.14
CA ASN A 173 -11.37 6.95 8.86
C ASN A 173 -11.17 6.83 10.39
N ALA A 174 -10.02 6.34 10.84
CA ALA A 174 -9.71 6.11 12.25
C ALA A 174 -9.08 7.33 12.96
N ASN A 175 -8.38 8.21 12.21
CA ASN A 175 -7.65 9.34 12.77
C ASN A 175 -8.10 10.68 12.15
N SER A 176 -8.92 11.43 12.87
CA SER A 176 -9.46 12.71 12.43
C SER A 176 -8.45 13.86 12.39
N LYS A 177 -7.22 13.66 12.89
CA LYS A 177 -6.16 14.68 12.92
C LYS A 177 -5.34 14.71 11.62
N LEU A 178 -5.53 13.72 10.74
CA LEU A 178 -4.82 13.68 9.47
C LEU A 178 -5.20 14.87 8.58
N LYS A 179 -4.20 15.49 7.96
CA LYS A 179 -4.37 16.56 6.97
C LYS A 179 -4.66 16.02 5.58
N ALA A 180 -4.08 14.86 5.25
CA ALA A 180 -4.29 14.16 3.98
C ALA A 180 -3.99 12.67 4.12
N ALA A 181 -4.58 11.84 3.23
CA ALA A 181 -4.23 10.44 3.05
C ALA A 181 -3.96 10.16 1.57
N TYR A 182 -2.91 9.38 1.29
CA TYR A 182 -2.46 9.02 -0.05
C TYR A 182 -2.47 7.49 -0.19
N SER A 183 -3.37 6.97 -1.02
CA SER A 183 -3.53 5.53 -1.25
C SER A 183 -2.96 5.16 -2.63
N PHE A 184 -1.85 4.43 -2.64
CA PHE A 184 -1.22 3.92 -3.86
C PHE A 184 -1.65 2.47 -4.09
N TYR A 185 -2.38 2.22 -5.18
CA TYR A 185 -2.89 0.91 -5.60
C TYR A 185 -3.40 0.03 -4.45
N GLY A 186 -3.98 0.67 -3.43
CA GLY A 186 -4.62 0.01 -2.30
C GLY A 186 -6.11 -0.17 -2.52
N ALA A 187 -6.68 -1.25 -1.97
CA ALA A 187 -8.12 -1.47 -2.03
C ALA A 187 -8.87 -0.33 -1.31
N PRO A 188 -9.74 0.41 -2.00
CA PRO A 188 -10.54 1.46 -1.40
C PRO A 188 -11.71 0.88 -0.57
N PRO A 189 -12.43 1.71 0.22
CA PRO A 189 -13.53 1.27 1.06
C PRO A 189 -14.73 0.74 0.25
N GLU A 190 -15.43 -0.23 0.83
CA GLU A 190 -16.58 -0.91 0.21
C GLU A 190 -17.89 -0.71 1.01
N SER A 191 -17.82 -0.09 2.20
CA SER A 191 -18.99 0.14 3.05
C SER A 191 -19.03 1.56 3.64
N PRO A 192 -20.22 2.08 4.03
CA PRO A 192 -20.38 3.42 4.61
C PRO A 192 -19.58 3.61 5.91
N GLU A 193 -19.46 2.57 6.73
CA GLU A 193 -18.75 2.62 8.02
C GLU A 193 -17.26 2.92 7.84
N GLN A 194 -16.71 2.53 6.70
CA GLN A 194 -15.30 2.74 6.37
C GLN A 194 -14.96 4.17 5.94
N VAL A 195 -15.97 5.04 5.75
CA VAL A 195 -15.77 6.42 5.27
C VAL A 195 -16.36 7.49 6.17
N VAL A 196 -17.30 7.15 7.03
CA VAL A 196 -18.14 8.11 7.77
C VAL A 196 -17.33 9.09 8.64
N ASN A 197 -16.20 8.65 9.22
CA ASN A 197 -15.38 9.45 10.12
C ASN A 197 -14.22 10.19 9.41
N ILE A 198 -13.99 9.97 8.11
CA ILE A 198 -12.92 10.65 7.37
C ILE A 198 -13.11 12.17 7.47
N ARG A 199 -12.03 12.90 7.81
CA ARG A 199 -12.02 14.35 7.94
C ARG A 199 -11.04 15.05 7.00
N CYS A 200 -10.16 14.31 6.35
CA CYS A 200 -9.18 14.83 5.41
C CYS A 200 -9.49 14.40 3.96
N PRO A 201 -8.95 15.07 2.95
CA PRO A 201 -8.99 14.58 1.59
C PRO A 201 -8.21 13.26 1.48
N VAL A 202 -8.72 12.34 0.65
CA VAL A 202 -8.04 11.10 0.28
C VAL A 202 -7.71 11.16 -1.21
N TYR A 203 -6.46 10.92 -1.53
CA TYR A 203 -5.95 10.92 -2.90
C TYR A 203 -5.56 9.50 -3.31
N GLY A 204 -6.20 8.98 -4.35
CA GLY A 204 -5.93 7.65 -4.90
C GLY A 204 -4.98 7.71 -6.11
N PHE A 205 -4.09 6.71 -6.21
CA PHE A 205 -3.12 6.56 -7.30
C PHE A 205 -3.17 5.10 -7.78
N TYR A 206 -3.75 4.85 -8.94
CA TYR A 206 -4.08 3.51 -9.42
C TYR A 206 -3.49 3.25 -10.81
N GLY A 207 -3.09 2.01 -11.08
CA GLY A 207 -2.64 1.60 -12.41
C GLY A 207 -3.81 1.12 -13.27
N GLU A 208 -3.84 1.47 -14.55
CA GLU A 208 -4.90 1.06 -15.49
C GLU A 208 -5.07 -0.46 -15.55
N ASN A 209 -3.96 -1.20 -15.50
CA ASN A 209 -3.93 -2.67 -15.62
C ASN A 209 -4.14 -3.40 -14.27
N ASP A 210 -4.54 -2.69 -13.20
CA ASP A 210 -4.88 -3.30 -11.91
C ASP A 210 -6.39 -3.47 -11.79
N GLU A 211 -6.97 -4.34 -12.63
CA GLU A 211 -8.42 -4.56 -12.71
C GLU A 211 -9.05 -4.89 -11.36
N ARG A 212 -8.36 -5.69 -10.55
CA ARG A 212 -8.85 -6.13 -9.24
C ARG A 212 -9.08 -4.97 -8.28
N VAL A 213 -8.16 -4.02 -8.22
CA VAL A 213 -8.29 -2.83 -7.35
C VAL A 213 -9.24 -1.83 -7.98
N ASN A 214 -9.14 -1.61 -9.30
CA ASN A 214 -9.93 -0.62 -10.02
C ASN A 214 -11.44 -0.92 -9.98
N ALA A 215 -11.83 -2.20 -9.91
CA ALA A 215 -13.24 -2.61 -9.82
C ALA A 215 -13.96 -2.02 -8.59
N SER A 216 -13.26 -1.71 -7.51
CA SER A 216 -13.85 -1.15 -6.27
C SER A 216 -13.82 0.39 -6.22
N ILE A 217 -13.13 1.08 -7.14
CA ILE A 217 -13.04 2.55 -7.16
C ILE A 217 -14.42 3.22 -7.32
N PRO A 218 -15.30 2.82 -8.26
CA PRO A 218 -16.60 3.49 -8.44
C PRO A 218 -17.45 3.42 -7.17
N LYS A 219 -17.43 2.28 -6.46
CA LYS A 219 -18.15 2.14 -5.20
C LYS A 219 -17.61 3.06 -4.11
N ALA A 220 -16.30 3.18 -4.00
CA ALA A 220 -15.68 4.09 -3.05
C ALA A 220 -15.99 5.57 -3.37
N GLU A 221 -16.00 5.97 -4.64
CA GLU A 221 -16.41 7.32 -5.06
C GLU A 221 -17.85 7.61 -4.63
N GLU A 222 -18.78 6.66 -4.86
CA GLU A 222 -20.16 6.76 -4.42
C GLU A 222 -20.28 6.94 -2.90
N LEU A 223 -19.60 6.09 -2.12
CA LEU A 223 -19.62 6.13 -0.66
C LEU A 223 -19.04 7.44 -0.11
N MET A 224 -17.89 7.86 -0.62
CA MET A 224 -17.24 9.10 -0.21
C MET A 224 -18.11 10.33 -0.56
N LYS A 225 -18.72 10.36 -1.75
CA LYS A 225 -19.63 11.42 -2.16
C LYS A 225 -20.88 11.46 -1.27
N ALA A 226 -21.49 10.30 -1.00
CA ALA A 226 -22.67 10.20 -0.13
C ALA A 226 -22.38 10.67 1.30
N ALA A 227 -21.16 10.40 1.81
CA ALA A 227 -20.70 10.87 3.11
C ALA A 227 -20.22 12.35 3.12
N GLY A 228 -20.22 13.04 1.99
CA GLY A 228 -19.70 14.41 1.87
C GLY A 228 -18.19 14.52 2.05
N LYS A 229 -17.45 13.45 1.69
CA LYS A 229 -15.98 13.37 1.83
C LYS A 229 -15.29 13.58 0.50
N LYS A 230 -14.07 14.12 0.57
CA LYS A 230 -13.24 14.36 -0.61
C LYS A 230 -12.41 13.13 -0.93
N TYR A 231 -12.64 12.54 -2.11
CA TYR A 231 -11.83 11.47 -2.69
C TYR A 231 -11.47 11.81 -4.14
N GLU A 232 -10.20 11.74 -4.46
CA GLU A 232 -9.68 12.04 -5.80
C GLU A 232 -8.83 10.87 -6.31
N PRO A 233 -9.44 9.82 -6.91
CA PRO A 233 -8.70 8.76 -7.57
C PRO A 233 -8.17 9.23 -8.93
N VAL A 234 -6.95 8.80 -9.28
CA VAL A 234 -6.37 8.95 -10.61
C VAL A 234 -5.86 7.60 -11.09
N ILE A 235 -6.26 7.21 -12.29
CA ILE A 235 -5.83 5.98 -12.95
C ILE A 235 -4.76 6.34 -13.99
N TYR A 236 -3.56 5.76 -13.82
CA TYR A 236 -2.40 6.01 -14.70
C TYR A 236 -2.34 4.98 -15.81
N LYS A 237 -2.35 5.48 -17.06
CA LYS A 237 -2.42 4.67 -18.27
C LYS A 237 -1.20 3.75 -18.42
N GLY A 238 -1.44 2.49 -18.77
CA GLY A 238 -0.43 1.48 -19.04
C GLY A 238 0.28 0.93 -17.80
N ALA A 239 -0.03 1.45 -16.61
CA ALA A 239 0.58 1.00 -15.37
C ALA A 239 -0.10 -0.23 -14.79
N GLY A 240 0.67 -1.09 -14.14
CA GLY A 240 0.17 -2.23 -13.36
C GLY A 240 0.11 -1.95 -11.87
N HIS A 241 -0.29 -2.97 -11.10
CA HIS A 241 -0.20 -2.96 -9.64
C HIS A 241 1.27 -2.74 -9.22
N GLY A 242 1.51 -1.91 -8.20
CA GLY A 242 2.87 -1.68 -7.69
C GLY A 242 3.75 -0.79 -8.57
N PHE A 243 3.17 0.00 -9.47
CA PHE A 243 3.91 0.81 -10.45
C PHE A 243 4.91 1.80 -9.81
N MET A 244 4.72 2.22 -8.56
CA MET A 244 5.70 3.06 -7.87
C MET A 244 7.03 2.33 -7.67
N ARG A 245 6.99 1.03 -7.42
CA ARG A 245 8.17 0.18 -7.27
C ARG A 245 8.64 -0.37 -8.62
N SER A 246 7.74 -0.91 -9.43
CA SER A 246 8.12 -1.48 -10.75
C SER A 246 8.59 -0.43 -11.74
N GLY A 247 8.15 0.81 -11.61
CA GLY A 247 8.62 1.95 -12.40
C GLY A 247 9.87 2.64 -11.86
N GLU A 248 10.53 2.07 -10.84
CA GLU A 248 11.78 2.61 -10.27
C GLU A 248 12.89 2.60 -11.35
N PRO A 249 13.60 3.73 -11.57
CA PRO A 249 14.64 3.80 -12.58
C PRO A 249 15.78 2.77 -12.41
N ALA A 250 16.05 2.37 -11.17
CA ALA A 250 17.04 1.34 -10.85
C ALA A 250 16.56 -0.10 -11.12
N ASN A 251 15.29 -0.30 -11.47
CA ASN A 251 14.74 -1.61 -11.79
C ASN A 251 15.14 -2.04 -13.20
N PRO A 252 15.97 -3.09 -13.38
CA PRO A 252 16.39 -3.56 -14.71
C PRO A 252 15.23 -4.14 -15.54
N ASN A 253 14.11 -4.50 -14.90
CA ASN A 253 12.92 -5.04 -15.55
C ASN A 253 11.79 -3.98 -15.61
N MET A 254 12.14 -2.71 -15.52
CA MET A 254 11.19 -1.60 -15.53
C MET A 254 10.38 -1.60 -16.85
N ARG A 255 9.05 -1.50 -16.70
CA ARG A 255 8.13 -1.33 -17.84
C ARG A 255 7.91 0.16 -18.09
N GLU A 256 7.89 0.57 -19.34
CA GLU A 256 7.72 1.99 -19.72
C GLU A 256 6.42 2.60 -19.17
N GLY A 257 5.32 1.83 -19.17
CA GLY A 257 4.04 2.27 -18.60
C GLY A 257 4.13 2.54 -17.10
N ASP A 258 4.82 1.68 -16.35
CA ASP A 258 5.01 1.87 -14.91
C ASP A 258 5.93 3.06 -14.60
N LYS A 259 7.01 3.22 -15.39
CA LYS A 259 7.91 4.38 -15.26
C LYS A 259 7.16 5.69 -15.45
N LYS A 260 6.43 5.80 -16.56
CA LYS A 260 5.64 6.99 -16.87
C LYS A 260 4.62 7.28 -15.76
N ALA A 261 3.91 6.25 -15.29
CA ALA A 261 2.94 6.38 -14.20
C ALA A 261 3.59 6.83 -12.88
N ARG A 262 4.78 6.29 -12.55
CA ARG A 262 5.56 6.72 -11.39
C ARG A 262 5.92 8.20 -11.49
N ASP A 263 6.43 8.64 -12.64
CA ASP A 263 6.83 10.04 -12.86
C ASP A 263 5.61 10.99 -12.74
N GLU A 264 4.47 10.64 -13.35
CA GLU A 264 3.22 11.41 -13.26
C GLU A 264 2.64 11.41 -11.84
N ALA A 265 2.64 10.27 -11.16
CA ALA A 265 2.19 10.14 -9.78
C ALA A 265 3.05 10.97 -8.83
N TRP A 266 4.38 10.96 -8.98
CA TRP A 266 5.28 11.82 -8.21
C TRP A 266 5.02 13.30 -8.49
N ALA A 267 4.83 13.69 -9.75
CA ALA A 267 4.53 15.06 -10.11
C ALA A 267 3.24 15.56 -9.42
N ARG A 268 2.20 14.71 -9.36
CA ARG A 268 0.97 15.01 -8.63
C ARG A 268 1.20 15.04 -7.12
N TRP A 269 1.87 14.03 -6.57
CA TRP A 269 2.07 13.90 -5.13
C TRP A 269 2.90 15.06 -4.56
N LYS A 270 3.97 15.46 -5.24
CA LYS A 270 4.76 16.67 -4.87
C LYS A 270 3.91 17.94 -4.76
N LYS A 271 2.93 18.12 -5.65
CA LYS A 271 1.99 19.26 -5.56
C LYS A 271 1.09 19.17 -4.34
N LEU A 272 0.65 17.95 -3.99
CA LEU A 272 -0.21 17.70 -2.82
C LEU A 272 0.58 17.84 -1.50
N LEU A 273 1.81 17.35 -1.45
CA LEU A 273 2.68 17.48 -0.27
C LEU A 273 2.98 18.95 0.09
N LYS A 274 3.07 19.84 -0.90
CA LYS A 274 3.24 21.28 -0.68
C LYS A 274 2.02 21.96 -0.02
N GLN A 275 0.89 21.26 0.09
CA GLN A 275 -0.32 21.76 0.75
C GLN A 275 -0.41 21.35 2.22
N LEU A 276 0.53 20.54 2.70
CA LEU A 276 0.69 20.19 4.10
C LEU A 276 1.36 21.31 4.88
#